data_3dfbd0fc19752cefd3fd241c3f9f559e
#
_entry.id   3dfbd0fc19752cefd3fd241c3f9f559e
#
_cell.length_a   1.000
_cell.length_b   1.000
_cell.length_c   1.000
_cell.angle_alpha   90.00
_cell.angle_beta   90.00
_cell.angle_gamma   90.00
#
_symmetry.space_group_name_H-M   'P 1'
#
loop_
_entity.id
_entity.type
_entity.pdbx_description
1 polymer ?
#
loop_
_entity_poly.entity_id
_entity_poly.type
_entity_poly.pdbx_seq_one_letter_code
_entity_poly.pdbx_strand_id
1 'polypeptide(L)'
;MSSHSIDASAGAAPVWRSSWGLSLIAVAVGLMSLWPFWDGLSRMWGWWIDAPEYSHGVLIPPVAAFLLWQQKDRLERIPFTGSWTGVALILLGGAVLVVGQLGTVYTVVQYAYVITLYGLILSFLGWAAFRYIAFPLLILWFMIPLPEFVLANLSTKLQLLSSQIGVWVMRLFDVSVFLEGNVIDLGGYKLQVAEACSGLRYLFPLMTLAFLMAYFYKGALWKRIVLFLSSIPITVLMNSLRVGVIGVTVEHWGIAMAEGFLHEFQGWMVFMISTAMMLGEIAILHRFGVEKGNWRQLFGVEFPAPTPRGAAIRTRRIPASFVVAAVVLLGFVTTTIVLPRPAEIYPARETFAEFPSSVGAWSGRRESLESVYTDQLQLDDYILADYVNGADDVNFYVAYYKSQRKGEAVHSPRSCLPGGGWQMRDFGQRSFANIAIDGRPLRVNRTVIEMGNERQLVYYWFQQRGRVITNEFAVKWYLFWDALTEHRTDGAMVRLITPLPPASTELAADLRLTDFLAKTAPLITRYVPD
;
A
#
# COMPACT_ATOMS: atom_id res chain seq x y z
N MET A 1 -45.40 59.11 24.86
CA MET A 1 -44.78 58.66 23.61
C MET A 1 -43.27 58.77 23.78
N SER A 2 -42.65 57.74 24.22
CA SER A 2 -41.20 57.67 24.36
C SER A 2 -40.70 56.54 23.47
N SER A 3 -40.14 56.91 22.33
CA SER A 3 -39.55 56.00 21.33
C SER A 3 -38.24 55.45 21.90
N HIS A 4 -38.26 54.18 22.33
CA HIS A 4 -37.04 53.45 22.56
C HIS A 4 -36.39 53.15 21.20
N SER A 5 -35.37 53.94 20.87
CA SER A 5 -34.41 53.59 19.81
C SER A 5 -33.64 52.37 20.26
N ILE A 6 -33.93 51.22 19.66
CA ILE A 6 -33.15 50.01 19.79
C ILE A 6 -31.78 50.31 19.18
N ASP A 7 -30.78 50.44 20.02
CA ASP A 7 -29.37 50.57 19.63
C ASP A 7 -28.94 49.36 18.82
N ALA A 8 -28.95 49.49 17.50
CA ALA A 8 -28.48 48.51 16.51
C ALA A 8 -26.95 48.52 16.39
N SER A 9 -26.23 48.62 17.52
CA SER A 9 -24.76 48.52 17.57
C SER A 9 -24.27 47.20 18.18
N ALA A 10 -24.94 46.08 17.85
CA ALA A 10 -24.30 44.78 18.01
C ALA A 10 -23.18 44.71 16.98
N GLY A 11 -21.98 45.21 17.32
CA GLY A 11 -20.81 45.26 16.46
C GLY A 11 -20.50 43.89 15.87
N ALA A 12 -20.37 43.82 14.56
CA ALA A 12 -20.00 42.59 13.85
C ALA A 12 -18.79 41.94 14.53
N ALA A 13 -18.86 40.65 14.82
CA ALA A 13 -17.77 39.91 15.47
C ALA A 13 -16.42 40.19 14.78
N PRO A 14 -15.33 40.38 15.52
CA PRO A 14 -14.05 40.74 14.96
C PRO A 14 -13.55 39.63 14.01
N VAL A 15 -12.98 40.06 12.88
CA VAL A 15 -12.38 39.17 11.87
C VAL A 15 -10.87 39.17 12.06
N TRP A 16 -10.29 37.98 12.20
CA TRP A 16 -8.86 37.79 12.38
C TRP A 16 -8.19 37.54 11.03
N ARG A 17 -7.20 38.36 10.68
CA ARG A 17 -6.39 38.21 9.45
C ARG A 17 -4.91 38.02 9.79
N SER A 18 -4.26 37.15 9.03
CA SER A 18 -2.79 37.03 9.06
C SER A 18 -2.18 38.17 8.25
N SER A 19 -1.10 38.76 8.75
CA SER A 19 -0.29 39.70 7.94
C SER A 19 0.36 38.96 6.77
N TRP A 20 0.70 39.67 5.71
CA TRP A 20 1.44 39.07 4.58
C TRP A 20 2.73 38.39 5.03
N GLY A 21 3.49 39.01 5.95
CA GLY A 21 4.70 38.43 6.52
C GLY A 21 4.43 37.11 7.25
N LEU A 22 3.38 37.04 8.06
CA LEU A 22 3.01 35.81 8.75
C LEU A 22 2.60 34.70 7.78
N SER A 23 1.86 35.04 6.72
CA SER A 23 1.48 34.08 5.69
C SER A 23 2.68 33.55 4.93
N LEU A 24 3.64 34.43 4.56
CA LEU A 24 4.89 34.02 3.91
C LEU A 24 5.73 33.10 4.80
N ILE A 25 5.87 33.42 6.09
CA ILE A 25 6.58 32.57 7.06
C ILE A 25 5.88 31.19 7.16
N ALA A 26 4.56 31.15 7.26
CA ALA A 26 3.83 29.88 7.34
C ALA A 26 4.03 29.02 6.08
N VAL A 27 4.00 29.63 4.90
CA VAL A 27 4.29 28.94 3.63
C VAL A 27 5.73 28.47 3.57
N ALA A 28 6.70 29.31 3.94
CA ALA A 28 8.12 28.96 3.94
C ALA A 28 8.42 27.78 4.87
N VAL A 29 7.85 27.78 6.08
CA VAL A 29 7.99 26.67 7.03
C VAL A 29 7.29 25.41 6.50
N GLY A 30 6.12 25.55 5.85
CA GLY A 30 5.43 24.46 5.17
C GLY A 30 6.28 23.83 4.06
N LEU A 31 6.91 24.64 3.21
CA LEU A 31 7.81 24.15 2.16
C LEU A 31 9.09 23.54 2.75
N MET A 32 9.66 24.15 3.79
CA MET A 32 10.82 23.60 4.50
C MET A 32 10.52 22.21 5.07
N SER A 33 9.29 21.96 5.50
CA SER A 33 8.89 20.65 6.05
C SER A 33 8.92 19.51 5.03
N LEU A 34 8.95 19.80 3.71
CA LEU A 34 9.05 18.76 2.66
C LEU A 34 10.43 18.12 2.59
N TRP A 35 11.48 18.89 2.92
CA TRP A 35 12.87 18.46 2.71
C TRP A 35 13.27 17.18 3.42
N PRO A 36 13.03 16.99 4.74
CA PRO A 36 13.41 15.77 5.44
C PRO A 36 12.70 14.52 4.93
N PHE A 37 11.54 14.68 4.29
CA PHE A 37 10.68 13.60 3.80
C PHE A 37 10.78 13.41 2.28
N TRP A 38 11.68 14.12 1.61
CA TRP A 38 11.75 14.21 0.14
C TRP A 38 11.82 12.84 -0.53
N ASP A 39 12.63 11.91 -0.01
CA ASP A 39 12.77 10.57 -0.60
C ASP A 39 11.43 9.80 -0.58
N GLY A 40 10.70 9.85 0.53
CA GLY A 40 9.38 9.24 0.62
C GLY A 40 8.33 9.92 -0.26
N LEU A 41 8.36 11.25 -0.33
CA LEU A 41 7.41 12.04 -1.13
C LEU A 41 7.67 11.90 -2.63
N SER A 42 8.93 11.87 -3.06
CA SER A 42 9.29 11.65 -4.47
C SER A 42 8.88 10.24 -4.94
N ARG A 43 9.08 9.23 -4.09
CA ARG A 43 8.60 7.87 -4.38
C ARG A 43 7.07 7.80 -4.45
N MET A 44 6.37 8.49 -3.55
CA MET A 44 4.91 8.60 -3.58
C MET A 44 4.42 9.25 -4.86
N TRP A 45 5.10 10.30 -5.32
CA TRP A 45 4.82 10.94 -6.61
C TRP A 45 4.97 9.96 -7.78
N GLY A 46 6.04 9.15 -7.80
CA GLY A 46 6.22 8.10 -8.79
C GLY A 46 5.03 7.13 -8.82
N TRP A 47 4.60 6.64 -7.67
CA TRP A 47 3.42 5.76 -7.61
C TRP A 47 2.12 6.42 -8.10
N TRP A 48 1.93 7.72 -7.87
CA TRP A 48 0.75 8.40 -8.40
C TRP A 48 0.73 8.47 -9.92
N ILE A 49 1.89 8.45 -10.56
CA ILE A 49 2.01 8.51 -12.03
C ILE A 49 2.00 7.10 -12.64
N ASP A 50 2.71 6.14 -12.02
CA ASP A 50 2.99 4.84 -12.60
C ASP A 50 1.97 3.76 -12.19
N ALA A 51 1.35 3.89 -11.00
CA ALA A 51 0.41 2.91 -10.46
C ALA A 51 -1.04 3.40 -10.58
N PRO A 52 -1.86 2.80 -11.46
CA PRO A 52 -3.24 3.26 -11.73
C PRO A 52 -4.13 3.32 -10.48
N GLU A 53 -3.95 2.43 -9.50
CA GLU A 53 -4.69 2.38 -8.24
C GLU A 53 -4.43 3.58 -7.34
N TYR A 54 -3.28 4.27 -7.50
CA TYR A 54 -2.89 5.45 -6.73
C TYR A 54 -2.94 6.76 -7.52
N SER A 55 -3.34 6.74 -8.79
CA SER A 55 -3.36 7.93 -9.67
C SER A 55 -4.23 9.07 -9.12
N HIS A 56 -5.26 8.76 -8.34
CA HIS A 56 -6.10 9.74 -7.64
C HIS A 56 -5.31 10.56 -6.60
N GLY A 57 -4.15 10.09 -6.15
CA GLY A 57 -3.29 10.75 -5.17
C GLY A 57 -2.86 12.15 -5.59
N VAL A 58 -2.65 12.39 -6.89
CA VAL A 58 -2.32 13.72 -7.46
C VAL A 58 -3.41 14.76 -7.14
N LEU A 59 -4.66 14.34 -7.09
CA LEU A 59 -5.80 15.24 -6.86
C LEU A 59 -6.03 15.53 -5.38
N ILE A 60 -5.52 14.70 -4.48
CA ILE A 60 -5.81 14.83 -3.03
C ILE A 60 -5.27 16.13 -2.42
N PRO A 61 -4.02 16.56 -2.64
CA PRO A 61 -3.53 17.83 -2.10
C PRO A 61 -4.36 19.05 -2.54
N PRO A 62 -4.67 19.26 -3.85
CA PRO A 62 -5.53 20.37 -4.27
C PRO A 62 -6.96 20.27 -3.72
N VAL A 63 -7.53 19.06 -3.60
CA VAL A 63 -8.84 18.87 -2.98
C VAL A 63 -8.79 19.22 -1.50
N ALA A 64 -7.78 18.78 -0.75
CA ALA A 64 -7.58 19.17 0.65
C ALA A 64 -7.49 20.69 0.80
N ALA A 65 -6.71 21.35 -0.06
CA ALA A 65 -6.60 22.81 -0.07
C ALA A 65 -7.96 23.49 -0.32
N PHE A 66 -8.74 22.98 -1.26
CA PHE A 66 -10.11 23.46 -1.51
C PHE A 66 -11.02 23.29 -0.30
N LEU A 67 -11.02 22.12 0.35
CA LEU A 67 -11.82 21.86 1.54
C LEU A 67 -11.42 22.76 2.72
N LEU A 68 -10.13 23.05 2.87
CA LEU A 68 -9.62 24.01 3.86
C LEU A 68 -10.08 25.43 3.55
N TRP A 69 -10.02 25.83 2.28
CA TRP A 69 -10.50 27.14 1.82
C TRP A 69 -11.99 27.32 2.10
N GLN A 70 -12.81 26.29 1.97
CA GLN A 70 -14.24 26.35 2.34
C GLN A 70 -14.49 26.69 3.82
N GLN A 71 -13.54 26.43 4.72
CA GLN A 71 -13.64 26.75 6.13
C GLN A 71 -13.14 28.16 6.47
N LYS A 72 -12.78 28.97 5.47
CA LYS A 72 -12.14 30.29 5.64
C LYS A 72 -12.93 31.22 6.57
N ASP A 73 -14.23 31.36 6.37
CA ASP A 73 -15.09 32.25 7.15
C ASP A 73 -15.20 31.82 8.64
N ARG A 74 -15.13 30.51 8.91
CA ARG A 74 -15.06 30.01 10.30
C ARG A 74 -13.69 30.27 10.91
N LEU A 75 -12.62 30.06 10.14
CA LEU A 75 -11.25 30.32 10.58
C LEU A 75 -11.00 31.81 10.80
N GLU A 76 -11.61 32.70 10.01
CA GLU A 76 -11.48 34.15 10.19
C GLU A 76 -12.09 34.66 11.50
N ARG A 77 -12.98 33.90 12.14
CA ARG A 77 -13.59 34.25 13.43
C ARG A 77 -12.79 33.80 14.65
N ILE A 78 -11.69 33.05 14.44
CA ILE A 78 -10.91 32.42 15.51
C ILE A 78 -9.49 33.02 15.53
N PRO A 79 -8.99 33.46 16.70
CA PRO A 79 -7.59 33.78 16.87
C PRO A 79 -6.77 32.49 16.78
N PHE A 80 -5.59 32.54 16.19
CA PHE A 80 -4.67 31.41 16.18
C PHE A 80 -3.82 31.49 17.45
N THR A 81 -4.08 30.56 18.38
CA THR A 81 -3.40 30.52 19.68
C THR A 81 -2.20 29.58 19.68
N GLY A 82 -2.10 28.74 18.62
CA GLY A 82 -1.14 27.67 18.57
C GLY A 82 -1.39 26.57 19.61
N SER A 83 -0.62 25.49 19.55
CA SER A 83 -0.66 24.41 20.53
C SER A 83 0.66 23.67 20.63
N TRP A 84 1.11 23.40 21.85
CA TRP A 84 2.31 22.59 22.12
C TRP A 84 2.16 21.13 21.74
N THR A 85 0.93 20.61 21.67
CA THR A 85 0.65 19.27 21.12
C THR A 85 1.05 19.18 19.65
N GLY A 86 1.03 20.29 18.90
CA GLY A 86 1.56 20.35 17.54
C GLY A 86 3.06 20.10 17.50
N VAL A 87 3.83 20.68 18.43
CA VAL A 87 5.27 20.43 18.54
C VAL A 87 5.55 18.97 18.89
N ALA A 88 4.77 18.39 19.82
CA ALA A 88 4.89 16.97 20.16
C ALA A 88 4.61 16.05 18.95
N LEU A 89 3.64 16.39 18.10
CA LEU A 89 3.37 15.65 16.87
C LEU A 89 4.51 15.79 15.85
N ILE A 90 5.18 16.93 15.76
CA ILE A 90 6.35 17.10 14.88
C ILE A 90 7.50 16.22 15.37
N LEU A 91 7.76 16.18 16.68
CA LEU A 91 8.77 15.29 17.26
C LEU A 91 8.43 13.82 17.03
N LEU A 92 7.17 13.44 17.19
CA LEU A 92 6.69 12.09 16.85
C LEU A 92 6.89 11.78 15.36
N GLY A 93 6.52 12.72 14.48
CA GLY A 93 6.75 12.60 13.03
C GLY A 93 8.23 12.42 12.71
N GLY A 94 9.12 13.18 13.38
CA GLY A 94 10.57 13.01 13.26
C GLY A 94 11.06 11.64 13.73
N ALA A 95 10.56 11.11 14.85
CA ALA A 95 10.87 9.77 15.32
C ALA A 95 10.40 8.69 14.32
N VAL A 96 9.18 8.82 13.80
CA VAL A 96 8.63 7.92 12.78
C VAL A 96 9.40 8.03 11.46
N LEU A 97 9.87 9.24 11.09
CA LEU A 97 10.74 9.45 9.94
C LEU A 97 12.04 8.63 10.06
N VAL A 98 12.71 8.71 11.22
CA VAL A 98 13.93 7.93 11.48
C VAL A 98 13.67 6.43 11.34
N VAL A 99 12.58 5.93 11.92
CA VAL A 99 12.18 4.52 11.79
C VAL A 99 11.94 4.16 10.31
N GLY A 100 11.22 5.00 9.57
CA GLY A 100 10.93 4.77 8.15
C GLY A 100 12.18 4.79 7.26
N GLN A 101 13.10 5.72 7.50
CA GLN A 101 14.36 5.82 6.75
C GLN A 101 15.31 4.66 7.04
N LEU A 102 15.47 4.28 8.31
CA LEU A 102 16.33 3.17 8.71
C LEU A 102 15.73 1.81 8.29
N GLY A 103 14.40 1.65 8.41
CA GLY A 103 13.71 0.44 7.96
C GLY A 103 13.50 0.37 6.45
N THR A 104 13.91 1.40 5.70
CA THR A 104 13.71 1.52 4.24
C THR A 104 12.25 1.41 3.77
N VAL A 105 11.31 1.75 4.67
CA VAL A 105 9.87 1.68 4.40
C VAL A 105 9.35 3.08 4.07
N TYR A 106 9.36 3.45 2.79
CA TYR A 106 8.93 4.77 2.34
C TYR A 106 7.50 5.14 2.74
N THR A 107 6.60 4.17 2.80
CA THR A 107 5.23 4.39 3.28
C THR A 107 5.20 4.94 4.71
N VAL A 108 6.11 4.47 5.58
CA VAL A 108 6.25 5.01 6.96
C VAL A 108 6.76 6.45 6.94
N VAL A 109 7.68 6.80 6.01
CA VAL A 109 8.14 8.18 5.82
C VAL A 109 7.00 9.10 5.37
N GLN A 110 6.11 8.61 4.50
CA GLN A 110 4.93 9.34 4.02
C GLN A 110 3.93 9.59 5.15
N TYR A 111 3.66 8.59 5.99
CA TYR A 111 2.84 8.77 7.20
C TYR A 111 3.49 9.74 8.19
N ALA A 112 4.80 9.67 8.38
CA ALA A 112 5.54 10.60 9.21
C ALA A 112 5.39 12.04 8.73
N TYR A 113 5.37 12.28 7.42
CA TYR A 113 5.11 13.59 6.84
C TYR A 113 3.71 14.10 7.17
N VAL A 114 2.66 13.30 7.03
CA VAL A 114 1.28 13.72 7.35
C VAL A 114 1.14 14.03 8.84
N ILE A 115 1.76 13.23 9.71
CA ILE A 115 1.80 13.50 11.16
C ILE A 115 2.50 14.84 11.44
N THR A 116 3.65 15.08 10.80
CA THR A 116 4.40 16.34 10.92
C THR A 116 3.60 17.53 10.40
N LEU A 117 2.92 17.38 9.27
CA LEU A 117 2.04 18.40 8.71
C LEU A 117 0.88 18.75 9.66
N TYR A 118 0.26 17.74 10.26
CA TYR A 118 -0.78 17.98 11.28
C TYR A 118 -0.20 18.68 12.51
N GLY A 119 0.99 18.30 12.94
CA GLY A 119 1.72 18.96 14.01
C GLY A 119 1.99 20.43 13.69
N LEU A 120 2.45 20.72 12.47
CA LEU A 120 2.71 22.07 12.01
C LEU A 120 1.44 22.94 11.98
N ILE A 121 0.36 22.41 11.40
CA ILE A 121 -0.93 23.08 11.34
C ILE A 121 -1.46 23.35 12.77
N LEU A 122 -1.38 22.36 13.66
CA LEU A 122 -1.86 22.48 15.03
C LEU A 122 -0.99 23.45 15.86
N SER A 123 0.33 23.47 15.64
CA SER A 123 1.24 24.42 16.33
C SER A 123 0.96 25.86 15.92
N PHE A 124 0.44 26.09 14.71
CA PHE A 124 0.08 27.41 14.19
C PHE A 124 -1.35 27.83 14.55
N LEU A 125 -2.33 26.96 14.27
CA LEU A 125 -3.75 27.26 14.43
C LEU A 125 -4.25 27.11 15.88
N GLY A 126 -3.74 26.10 16.60
CA GLY A 126 -4.27 25.64 17.88
C GLY A 126 -5.54 24.78 17.72
N TRP A 127 -5.96 24.12 18.80
CA TRP A 127 -7.08 23.18 18.81
C TRP A 127 -8.43 23.81 18.44
N ALA A 128 -8.64 25.07 18.83
CA ALA A 128 -9.90 25.78 18.56
C ALA A 128 -10.19 25.90 17.05
N ALA A 129 -9.17 26.17 16.24
CA ALA A 129 -9.29 26.25 14.79
C ALA A 129 -9.10 24.88 14.11
N PHE A 130 -8.18 24.04 14.62
CA PHE A 130 -7.87 22.73 14.05
C PHE A 130 -9.10 21.82 13.93
N ARG A 131 -9.98 21.77 14.94
CA ARG A 131 -11.19 20.93 14.90
C ARG A 131 -12.14 21.20 13.73
N TYR A 132 -12.13 22.41 13.15
CA TYR A 132 -12.94 22.74 11.98
C TYR A 132 -12.36 22.19 10.68
N ILE A 133 -11.05 21.96 10.66
CA ILE A 133 -10.32 21.48 9.47
C ILE A 133 -9.82 20.04 9.64
N ALA A 134 -9.95 19.45 10.83
CA ALA A 134 -9.47 18.09 11.09
C ALA A 134 -10.09 17.07 10.13
N PHE A 135 -11.41 17.15 9.91
CA PHE A 135 -12.08 16.24 8.98
C PHE A 135 -11.64 16.43 7.52
N PRO A 136 -11.59 17.66 6.95
CA PRO A 136 -10.96 17.91 5.66
C PRO A 136 -9.53 17.39 5.54
N LEU A 137 -8.72 17.48 6.59
CA LEU A 137 -7.34 17.00 6.55
C LEU A 137 -7.23 15.46 6.51
N LEU A 138 -8.25 14.73 6.99
CA LEU A 138 -8.24 13.27 6.91
C LEU A 138 -8.13 12.74 5.48
N ILE A 139 -8.53 13.52 4.47
CA ILE A 139 -8.39 13.10 3.08
C ILE A 139 -6.92 12.85 2.69
N LEU A 140 -5.96 13.53 3.34
CA LEU A 140 -4.52 13.36 3.06
C LEU A 140 -4.02 11.92 3.32
N TRP A 141 -4.72 11.12 4.13
CA TRP A 141 -4.35 9.72 4.35
C TRP A 141 -4.59 8.86 3.12
N PHE A 142 -5.53 9.23 2.25
CA PHE A 142 -5.83 8.49 1.01
C PHE A 142 -4.81 8.72 -0.11
N MET A 143 -3.92 9.72 0.03
CA MET A 143 -2.85 9.93 -0.95
C MET A 143 -1.67 8.97 -0.74
N ILE A 144 -1.58 8.30 0.43
CA ILE A 144 -0.47 7.45 0.81
C ILE A 144 -0.77 6.01 0.38
N PRO A 145 0.08 5.41 -0.47
CA PRO A 145 -0.04 4.00 -0.82
C PRO A 145 0.07 3.09 0.39
N LEU A 146 -0.68 1.99 0.37
CA LEU A 146 -0.53 0.96 1.40
C LEU A 146 0.85 0.32 1.32
N PRO A 147 1.40 -0.16 2.46
CA PRO A 147 2.59 -1.00 2.44
C PRO A 147 2.38 -2.20 1.51
N GLU A 148 3.39 -2.54 0.73
CA GLU A 148 3.29 -3.56 -0.33
C GLU A 148 2.77 -4.92 0.18
N PHE A 149 3.24 -5.36 1.37
CA PHE A 149 2.77 -6.60 1.97
C PHE A 149 1.26 -6.60 2.31
N VAL A 150 0.69 -5.43 2.65
CA VAL A 150 -0.76 -5.27 2.88
C VAL A 150 -1.48 -5.29 1.55
N LEU A 151 -0.94 -4.57 0.56
CA LEU A 151 -1.50 -4.49 -0.78
C LEU A 151 -1.58 -5.87 -1.44
N ALA A 152 -0.47 -6.62 -1.45
CA ALA A 152 -0.40 -7.96 -2.03
C ALA A 152 -1.38 -8.95 -1.37
N ASN A 153 -1.44 -8.97 -0.03
CA ASN A 153 -2.40 -9.83 0.69
C ASN A 153 -3.86 -9.43 0.40
N LEU A 154 -4.14 -8.13 0.32
CA LEU A 154 -5.48 -7.64 -0.01
C LEU A 154 -5.84 -7.99 -1.46
N SER A 155 -4.91 -7.79 -2.40
CA SER A 155 -5.06 -8.14 -3.82
C SER A 155 -5.43 -9.61 -3.98
N THR A 156 -4.65 -10.52 -3.39
CA THR A 156 -4.91 -11.96 -3.48
C THR A 156 -6.29 -12.34 -2.94
N LYS A 157 -6.68 -11.81 -1.76
CA LYS A 157 -8.01 -12.09 -1.19
C LYS A 157 -9.15 -11.57 -2.07
N LEU A 158 -8.97 -10.38 -2.64
CA LEU A 158 -9.96 -9.78 -3.54
C LEU A 158 -10.04 -10.52 -4.87
N GLN A 159 -8.91 -11.00 -5.42
CA GLN A 159 -8.90 -11.86 -6.61
C GLN A 159 -9.72 -13.13 -6.39
N LEU A 160 -9.46 -13.86 -5.29
CA LEU A 160 -10.18 -15.09 -4.95
C LEU A 160 -11.67 -14.82 -4.76
N LEU A 161 -12.04 -13.78 -4.03
CA LEU A 161 -13.44 -13.42 -3.81
C LEU A 161 -14.15 -13.02 -5.11
N SER A 162 -13.50 -12.20 -5.94
CA SER A 162 -14.03 -11.76 -7.23
C SER A 162 -14.19 -12.91 -8.21
N SER A 163 -13.25 -13.89 -8.20
CA SER A 163 -13.35 -15.10 -9.01
C SER A 163 -14.55 -15.96 -8.60
N GLN A 164 -14.77 -16.16 -7.29
CA GLN A 164 -15.90 -16.94 -6.78
C GLN A 164 -17.25 -16.32 -7.18
N ILE A 165 -17.42 -15.01 -6.95
CA ILE A 165 -18.64 -14.30 -7.30
C ILE A 165 -18.80 -14.23 -8.82
N GLY A 166 -17.71 -14.00 -9.57
CA GLY A 166 -17.71 -13.96 -11.04
C GLY A 166 -18.17 -15.30 -11.65
N VAL A 167 -17.64 -16.40 -11.13
CA VAL A 167 -18.09 -17.76 -11.52
C VAL A 167 -19.55 -18.00 -11.19
N TRP A 168 -20.02 -17.54 -10.04
CA TRP A 168 -21.44 -17.62 -9.71
C TRP A 168 -22.29 -16.85 -10.74
N VAL A 169 -21.86 -15.67 -11.16
CA VAL A 169 -22.53 -14.90 -12.22
C VAL A 169 -22.52 -15.67 -13.55
N MET A 170 -21.37 -16.23 -13.98
CA MET A 170 -21.28 -17.02 -15.23
C MET A 170 -22.26 -18.19 -15.22
N ARG A 171 -22.40 -18.90 -14.10
CA ARG A 171 -23.34 -20.02 -13.95
C ARG A 171 -24.82 -19.59 -14.04
N LEU A 172 -25.15 -18.35 -13.68
CA LEU A 172 -26.50 -17.81 -13.90
C LEU A 172 -26.85 -17.62 -15.39
N PHE A 173 -25.83 -17.56 -16.26
CA PHE A 173 -25.96 -17.49 -17.72
C PHE A 173 -25.68 -18.85 -18.38
N ASP A 174 -25.82 -19.96 -17.63
CA ASP A 174 -25.64 -21.33 -18.09
C ASP A 174 -24.23 -21.63 -18.67
N VAL A 175 -23.22 -20.83 -18.30
CA VAL A 175 -21.83 -21.09 -18.70
C VAL A 175 -21.24 -22.21 -17.82
N SER A 176 -20.76 -23.28 -18.48
CA SER A 176 -20.08 -24.38 -17.81
C SER A 176 -18.66 -23.94 -17.43
N VAL A 177 -18.40 -23.79 -16.13
CA VAL A 177 -17.14 -23.19 -15.63
C VAL A 177 -16.63 -23.93 -14.40
N PHE A 178 -15.31 -24.17 -14.40
CA PHE A 178 -14.59 -24.69 -13.24
C PHE A 178 -13.66 -23.61 -12.68
N LEU A 179 -13.66 -23.45 -11.37
CA LEU A 179 -12.83 -22.46 -10.66
C LEU A 179 -11.75 -23.15 -9.87
N GLU A 180 -10.51 -22.73 -10.12
CA GLU A 180 -9.37 -23.17 -9.37
C GLU A 180 -8.53 -21.96 -8.89
N GLY A 181 -8.62 -21.64 -7.61
CA GLY A 181 -8.01 -20.43 -7.07
C GLY A 181 -8.59 -19.17 -7.73
N ASN A 182 -7.74 -18.45 -8.46
CA ASN A 182 -8.12 -17.29 -9.29
C ASN A 182 -8.11 -17.60 -10.80
N VAL A 183 -7.99 -18.87 -11.19
CA VAL A 183 -8.08 -19.33 -12.58
C VAL A 183 -9.47 -19.88 -12.85
N ILE A 184 -10.14 -19.34 -13.84
CA ILE A 184 -11.49 -19.72 -14.29
C ILE A 184 -11.33 -20.50 -15.60
N ASP A 185 -11.62 -21.78 -15.58
CA ASP A 185 -11.54 -22.67 -16.73
C ASP A 185 -12.92 -22.79 -17.40
N LEU A 186 -13.02 -22.35 -18.64
CA LEU A 186 -14.21 -22.41 -19.50
C LEU A 186 -14.19 -23.61 -20.44
N GLY A 187 -13.24 -24.56 -20.23
CA GLY A 187 -13.05 -25.74 -21.10
C GLY A 187 -12.24 -25.43 -22.37
N GLY A 188 -12.59 -24.43 -23.13
CA GLY A 188 -11.84 -23.96 -24.30
C GLY A 188 -10.75 -22.92 -23.98
N TYR A 189 -10.95 -22.16 -22.91
CA TYR A 189 -10.07 -21.06 -22.48
C TYR A 189 -9.92 -21.06 -20.98
N LYS A 190 -8.72 -20.67 -20.50
CA LYS A 190 -8.46 -20.42 -19.08
C LYS A 190 -8.27 -18.92 -18.87
N LEU A 191 -9.12 -18.32 -18.04
CA LEU A 191 -9.06 -16.92 -17.65
C LEU A 191 -8.44 -16.81 -16.26
N GLN A 192 -7.26 -16.20 -16.17
CA GLN A 192 -6.68 -15.87 -14.88
C GLN A 192 -7.13 -14.49 -14.44
N VAL A 193 -7.73 -14.40 -13.25
CA VAL A 193 -8.04 -13.10 -12.62
C VAL A 193 -6.73 -12.50 -12.12
N ALA A 194 -6.10 -11.71 -12.98
CA ALA A 194 -4.83 -11.04 -12.69
C ALA A 194 -4.96 -10.00 -11.56
N GLU A 195 -3.84 -9.52 -11.05
CA GLU A 195 -3.79 -8.47 -10.02
C GLU A 195 -4.50 -7.20 -10.47
N ALA A 196 -4.37 -6.82 -11.75
CA ALA A 196 -5.11 -5.70 -12.35
C ALA A 196 -6.65 -5.87 -12.32
N CYS A 197 -7.13 -7.10 -12.18
CA CYS A 197 -8.55 -7.46 -12.07
C CYS A 197 -8.99 -7.74 -10.62
N SER A 198 -8.12 -7.48 -9.63
CA SER A 198 -8.44 -7.66 -8.20
C SER A 198 -9.49 -6.67 -7.68
N GLY A 199 -9.75 -5.60 -8.43
CA GLY A 199 -10.63 -4.50 -8.01
C GLY A 199 -9.93 -3.39 -7.22
N LEU A 200 -8.68 -3.58 -6.81
CA LEU A 200 -7.90 -2.56 -6.08
C LEU A 200 -7.76 -1.26 -6.87
N ARG A 201 -7.62 -1.36 -8.19
CA ARG A 201 -7.55 -0.19 -9.09
C ARG A 201 -8.71 0.78 -8.91
N TYR A 202 -9.88 0.29 -8.49
CA TYR A 202 -11.07 1.11 -8.28
C TYR A 202 -11.37 1.38 -6.81
N LEU A 203 -10.89 0.52 -5.91
CA LEU A 203 -11.20 0.57 -4.49
C LEU A 203 -10.75 1.90 -3.86
N PHE A 204 -9.47 2.26 -4.01
CA PHE A 204 -8.94 3.48 -3.38
C PHE A 204 -9.52 4.77 -3.98
N PRO A 205 -9.63 4.93 -5.32
CA PRO A 205 -10.32 6.07 -5.91
C PRO A 205 -11.78 6.18 -5.46
N LEU A 206 -12.51 5.04 -5.41
CA LEU A 206 -13.91 5.04 -5.00
C LEU A 206 -14.08 5.34 -3.50
N MET A 207 -13.20 4.81 -2.64
CA MET A 207 -13.18 5.17 -1.21
C MET A 207 -12.90 6.67 -1.00
N THR A 208 -11.98 7.24 -1.77
CA THR A 208 -11.70 8.68 -1.73
C THR A 208 -12.91 9.50 -2.17
N LEU A 209 -13.58 9.08 -3.24
CA LEU A 209 -14.82 9.70 -3.70
C LEU A 209 -15.93 9.56 -2.66
N ALA A 210 -16.08 8.37 -2.06
CA ALA A 210 -17.05 8.12 -0.97
C ALA A 210 -16.81 9.02 0.23
N PHE A 211 -15.54 9.23 0.61
CA PHE A 211 -15.17 10.15 1.66
C PHE A 211 -15.61 11.59 1.33
N LEU A 212 -15.38 12.05 0.10
CA LEU A 212 -15.81 13.37 -0.35
C LEU A 212 -17.35 13.49 -0.38
N MET A 213 -18.03 12.46 -0.88
CA MET A 213 -19.49 12.42 -0.88
C MET A 213 -20.04 12.46 0.55
N ALA A 214 -19.46 11.69 1.46
CA ALA A 214 -19.81 11.70 2.89
C ALA A 214 -19.51 13.05 3.57
N TYR A 215 -18.45 13.74 3.15
CA TYR A 215 -18.13 15.08 3.65
C TYR A 215 -19.17 16.11 3.22
N PHE A 216 -19.55 16.11 1.93
CA PHE A 216 -20.52 17.07 1.40
C PHE A 216 -21.97 16.71 1.77
N TYR A 217 -22.24 15.45 2.11
CA TYR A 217 -23.56 15.03 2.54
C TYR A 217 -23.89 15.54 3.95
N LYS A 218 -24.94 16.36 4.08
CA LYS A 218 -25.36 16.97 5.34
C LYS A 218 -26.24 16.07 6.23
N GLY A 219 -26.16 14.76 6.05
CA GLY A 219 -26.86 13.79 6.87
C GLY A 219 -26.19 13.50 8.22
N ALA A 220 -26.87 12.73 9.07
CA ALA A 220 -26.35 12.28 10.35
C ALA A 220 -25.04 11.50 10.19
N LEU A 221 -24.16 11.53 11.19
CA LEU A 221 -22.83 10.92 11.14
C LEU A 221 -22.86 9.44 10.74
N TRP A 222 -23.79 8.65 11.27
CA TRP A 222 -23.91 7.24 10.94
C TRP A 222 -24.18 7.01 9.44
N LYS A 223 -24.98 7.86 8.77
CA LYS A 223 -25.24 7.79 7.33
C LYS A 223 -23.99 8.07 6.52
N ARG A 224 -23.17 9.03 6.95
CA ARG A 224 -21.87 9.33 6.34
C ARG A 224 -20.89 8.16 6.48
N ILE A 225 -20.89 7.52 7.64
CA ILE A 225 -20.06 6.32 7.88
C ILE A 225 -20.52 5.16 7.00
N VAL A 226 -21.83 4.91 6.92
CA VAL A 226 -22.41 3.87 6.06
C VAL A 226 -22.02 4.12 4.60
N LEU A 227 -22.22 5.34 4.09
CA LEU A 227 -21.86 5.72 2.72
C LEU A 227 -20.36 5.52 2.42
N PHE A 228 -19.50 5.84 3.38
CA PHE A 228 -18.06 5.60 3.21
C PHE A 228 -17.73 4.11 3.19
N LEU A 229 -18.27 3.34 4.13
CA LEU A 229 -17.98 1.91 4.25
C LEU A 229 -18.61 1.08 3.12
N SER A 230 -19.75 1.51 2.56
CA SER A 230 -20.42 0.83 1.45
C SER A 230 -19.60 0.86 0.15
N SER A 231 -18.67 1.81 0.01
CA SER A 231 -17.75 1.85 -1.14
C SER A 231 -16.96 0.55 -1.30
N ILE A 232 -16.62 -0.13 -0.20
CA ILE A 232 -15.87 -1.38 -0.22
C ILE A 232 -16.69 -2.52 -0.84
N PRO A 233 -17.86 -2.92 -0.28
CA PRO A 233 -18.66 -4.00 -0.88
C PRO A 233 -19.18 -3.63 -2.29
N ILE A 234 -19.48 -2.36 -2.56
CA ILE A 234 -19.88 -1.92 -3.91
C ILE A 234 -18.75 -2.18 -4.91
N THR A 235 -17.51 -1.81 -4.57
CA THR A 235 -16.35 -2.06 -5.44
C THR A 235 -16.15 -3.55 -5.68
N VAL A 236 -16.19 -4.36 -4.64
CA VAL A 236 -16.01 -5.82 -4.74
C VAL A 236 -17.09 -6.44 -5.63
N LEU A 237 -18.35 -6.08 -5.40
CA LEU A 237 -19.48 -6.59 -6.18
C LEU A 237 -19.37 -6.20 -7.66
N MET A 238 -19.09 -4.93 -7.95
CA MET A 238 -18.98 -4.43 -9.32
C MET A 238 -17.78 -5.02 -10.06
N ASN A 239 -16.66 -5.21 -9.38
CA ASN A 239 -15.51 -5.90 -9.97
C ASN A 239 -15.80 -7.38 -10.24
N SER A 240 -16.48 -8.06 -9.31
CA SER A 240 -16.89 -9.46 -9.48
C SER A 240 -17.90 -9.62 -10.64
N LEU A 241 -18.83 -8.69 -10.76
CA LEU A 241 -19.76 -8.65 -11.89
C LEU A 241 -19.01 -8.45 -13.22
N ARG A 242 -18.01 -7.58 -13.25
CA ARG A 242 -17.13 -7.41 -14.41
C ARG A 242 -16.45 -8.72 -14.80
N VAL A 243 -15.87 -9.45 -13.84
CA VAL A 243 -15.24 -10.76 -14.08
C VAL A 243 -16.26 -11.74 -14.68
N GLY A 244 -17.48 -11.78 -14.12
CA GLY A 244 -18.57 -12.61 -14.63
C GLY A 244 -18.97 -12.27 -16.06
N VAL A 245 -19.13 -10.97 -16.36
CA VAL A 245 -19.49 -10.49 -17.71
C VAL A 245 -18.40 -10.81 -18.71
N ILE A 246 -17.10 -10.64 -18.33
CA ILE A 246 -15.98 -11.02 -19.20
C ILE A 246 -16.06 -12.50 -19.54
N GLY A 247 -16.26 -13.39 -18.55
CA GLY A 247 -16.33 -14.81 -18.79
C GLY A 247 -17.50 -15.21 -19.69
N VAL A 248 -18.69 -14.65 -19.48
CA VAL A 248 -19.85 -14.86 -20.37
C VAL A 248 -19.54 -14.37 -21.79
N THR A 249 -18.87 -13.22 -21.92
CA THR A 249 -18.50 -12.65 -23.23
C THR A 249 -17.51 -13.52 -23.97
N VAL A 250 -16.49 -14.04 -23.25
CA VAL A 250 -15.47 -14.95 -23.85
C VAL A 250 -16.12 -16.25 -24.32
N GLU A 251 -17.02 -16.84 -23.54
CA GLU A 251 -17.72 -18.07 -23.91
C GLU A 251 -18.53 -17.92 -25.19
N HIS A 252 -19.27 -16.81 -25.35
CA HIS A 252 -20.20 -16.63 -26.47
C HIS A 252 -19.56 -15.99 -27.71
N TRP A 253 -18.56 -15.13 -27.54
CA TRP A 253 -17.96 -14.32 -28.63
C TRP A 253 -16.45 -14.48 -28.78
N GLY A 254 -15.82 -15.30 -27.92
CA GLY A 254 -14.38 -15.56 -27.96
C GLY A 254 -13.53 -14.51 -27.27
N ILE A 255 -12.23 -14.84 -27.09
CA ILE A 255 -11.29 -14.06 -26.28
C ILE A 255 -11.00 -12.66 -26.83
N ALA A 256 -11.07 -12.48 -28.15
CA ALA A 256 -10.82 -11.20 -28.82
C ALA A 256 -11.80 -10.08 -28.36
N MET A 257 -12.98 -10.43 -27.88
CA MET A 257 -13.93 -9.47 -27.33
C MET A 257 -13.59 -9.03 -25.90
N ALA A 258 -12.80 -9.80 -25.17
CA ALA A 258 -12.38 -9.47 -23.82
C ALA A 258 -11.09 -8.63 -23.78
N GLU A 259 -10.36 -8.55 -24.90
CA GLU A 259 -9.10 -7.82 -25.03
C GLU A 259 -9.32 -6.43 -25.65
N GLY A 260 -8.35 -5.53 -25.48
CA GLY A 260 -8.34 -4.22 -26.10
C GLY A 260 -9.29 -3.19 -25.50
N PHE A 261 -9.94 -2.39 -26.33
CA PHE A 261 -10.80 -1.26 -25.93
C PHE A 261 -11.89 -1.62 -24.92
N LEU A 262 -12.50 -2.80 -25.04
CA LEU A 262 -13.52 -3.25 -24.12
C LEU A 262 -12.97 -3.45 -22.70
N HIS A 263 -11.72 -3.86 -22.56
CA HIS A 263 -11.08 -4.03 -21.26
C HIS A 263 -10.94 -2.70 -20.48
N GLU A 264 -10.52 -1.64 -21.15
CA GLU A 264 -10.40 -0.30 -20.54
C GLU A 264 -11.77 0.35 -20.32
N PHE A 265 -12.67 0.24 -21.30
CA PHE A 265 -14.02 0.77 -21.21
C PHE A 265 -14.83 0.16 -20.07
N GLN A 266 -14.71 -1.15 -19.86
CA GLN A 266 -15.36 -1.83 -18.73
C GLN A 266 -14.90 -1.28 -17.38
N GLY A 267 -13.62 -0.93 -17.24
CA GLY A 267 -13.10 -0.32 -16.02
C GLY A 267 -13.73 1.03 -15.71
N TRP A 268 -13.86 1.89 -16.72
CA TRP A 268 -14.54 3.17 -16.59
C TRP A 268 -16.03 2.99 -16.25
N MET A 269 -16.70 2.03 -16.90
CA MET A 269 -18.11 1.73 -16.64
C MET A 269 -18.32 1.24 -15.20
N VAL A 270 -17.46 0.35 -14.68
CA VAL A 270 -17.50 -0.12 -13.29
C VAL A 270 -17.44 1.06 -12.33
N PHE A 271 -16.50 2.00 -12.55
CA PHE A 271 -16.36 3.18 -11.70
C PHE A 271 -17.61 4.08 -11.74
N MET A 272 -18.17 4.33 -12.94
CA MET A 272 -19.35 5.17 -13.10
C MET A 272 -20.60 4.53 -12.47
N ILE A 273 -20.81 3.23 -12.66
CA ILE A 273 -21.94 2.51 -12.05
C ILE A 273 -21.79 2.49 -10.53
N SER A 274 -20.60 2.21 -10.01
CA SER A 274 -20.34 2.24 -8.56
C SER A 274 -20.65 3.63 -7.98
N THR A 275 -20.25 4.69 -8.68
CA THR A 275 -20.56 6.07 -8.27
C THR A 275 -22.07 6.33 -8.29
N ALA A 276 -22.78 5.86 -9.32
CA ALA A 276 -24.25 5.97 -9.42
C ALA A 276 -24.94 5.20 -8.30
N MET A 277 -24.45 4.01 -7.94
CA MET A 277 -24.98 3.24 -6.79
C MET A 277 -24.82 4.00 -5.48
N MET A 278 -23.67 4.63 -5.24
CA MET A 278 -23.45 5.46 -4.05
C MET A 278 -24.36 6.69 -4.01
N LEU A 279 -24.62 7.33 -5.16
CA LEU A 279 -25.61 8.41 -5.25
C LEU A 279 -27.03 7.91 -4.97
N GLY A 280 -27.38 6.72 -5.48
CA GLY A 280 -28.63 6.03 -5.15
C GLY A 280 -28.76 5.69 -3.67
N GLU A 281 -27.67 5.24 -3.05
CA GLU A 281 -27.60 4.98 -1.60
C GLU A 281 -27.88 6.26 -0.78
N ILE A 282 -27.31 7.40 -1.18
CA ILE A 282 -27.62 8.69 -0.54
C ILE A 282 -29.12 9.00 -0.65
N ALA A 283 -29.74 8.75 -1.82
CA ALA A 283 -31.18 8.94 -2.00
C ALA A 283 -32.02 8.05 -1.07
N ILE A 284 -31.57 6.81 -0.88
CA ILE A 284 -32.21 5.85 0.04
C ILE A 284 -32.01 6.31 1.48
N LEU A 285 -30.77 6.60 1.89
CA LEU A 285 -30.44 7.04 3.25
C LEU A 285 -31.18 8.34 3.63
N HIS A 286 -31.43 9.21 2.65
CA HIS A 286 -32.22 10.42 2.89
C HIS A 286 -33.66 10.13 3.27
N ARG A 287 -34.28 9.06 2.75
CA ARG A 287 -35.65 8.66 3.10
C ARG A 287 -35.80 8.15 4.53
N PHE A 288 -34.72 7.65 5.12
CA PHE A 288 -34.67 7.10 6.49
C PHE A 288 -34.29 8.16 7.54
N GLY A 289 -34.88 9.37 7.51
CA GLY A 289 -34.53 10.38 8.51
C GLY A 289 -35.49 11.55 8.58
N VAL A 290 -35.33 12.33 9.63
CA VAL A 290 -36.13 13.53 9.91
C VAL A 290 -35.68 14.73 9.07
N GLU A 291 -34.61 14.58 8.30
CA GLU A 291 -33.98 15.61 7.48
C GLU A 291 -34.83 15.86 6.22
N LYS A 292 -35.76 16.81 6.32
CA LYS A 292 -36.56 17.27 5.18
C LYS A 292 -35.80 18.37 4.45
N GLY A 293 -35.24 18.05 3.26
CA GLY A 293 -34.54 19.02 2.43
C GLY A 293 -34.49 18.61 0.96
N ASN A 294 -34.38 19.60 0.08
CA ASN A 294 -34.14 19.36 -1.35
C ASN A 294 -32.70 18.89 -1.56
N TRP A 295 -32.41 18.14 -2.64
CA TRP A 295 -31.07 17.66 -3.03
C TRP A 295 -29.99 18.75 -2.94
N ARG A 296 -30.29 20.00 -3.30
CA ARG A 296 -29.37 21.15 -3.20
C ARG A 296 -29.05 21.54 -1.76
N GLN A 297 -29.90 21.20 -0.80
CA GLN A 297 -29.69 21.45 0.62
C GLN A 297 -28.94 20.30 1.30
N LEU A 298 -29.00 19.11 0.71
CA LEU A 298 -28.33 17.91 1.21
C LEU A 298 -26.85 17.82 0.81
N PHE A 299 -26.49 18.36 -0.35
CA PHE A 299 -25.11 18.47 -0.79
C PHE A 299 -24.63 19.91 -0.64
N GLY A 300 -23.73 20.14 0.31
CA GLY A 300 -23.25 21.48 0.64
C GLY A 300 -21.86 21.75 0.11
N VAL A 301 -21.73 22.02 -1.19
CA VAL A 301 -20.54 22.76 -1.65
C VAL A 301 -20.78 24.23 -1.28
N GLU A 302 -20.48 24.60 -0.05
CA GLU A 302 -20.61 25.97 0.43
C GLU A 302 -19.33 26.74 0.10
N PHE A 303 -19.49 27.88 -0.57
CA PHE A 303 -18.39 28.83 -0.76
C PHE A 303 -18.31 29.74 0.46
N PRO A 304 -17.08 30.15 0.89
CA PRO A 304 -16.92 31.04 2.04
C PRO A 304 -17.70 32.34 1.86
N ALA A 305 -18.43 32.70 2.89
CA ALA A 305 -19.15 33.98 2.87
C ALA A 305 -18.16 35.16 2.81
N PRO A 306 -18.47 36.24 2.08
CA PRO A 306 -17.63 37.41 2.06
C PRO A 306 -17.54 38.03 3.46
N THR A 307 -16.38 38.61 3.80
CA THR A 307 -16.20 39.28 5.08
C THR A 307 -17.26 40.37 5.27
N PRO A 308 -17.99 40.42 6.39
CA PRO A 308 -19.01 41.44 6.65
C PRO A 308 -18.43 42.85 6.53
N ARG A 309 -19.16 43.75 5.86
CA ARG A 309 -18.78 45.17 5.76
C ARG A 309 -18.79 45.78 7.14
N GLY A 310 -17.71 46.50 7.53
CA GLY A 310 -17.57 47.14 8.82
C GLY A 310 -17.08 46.24 9.96
N ALA A 311 -16.73 44.98 9.70
CA ALA A 311 -16.13 44.13 10.72
C ALA A 311 -14.76 44.66 11.17
N ALA A 312 -14.53 44.70 12.50
CA ALA A 312 -13.24 45.06 13.07
C ALA A 312 -12.18 44.02 12.70
N ILE A 313 -11.16 44.44 11.95
CA ILE A 313 -10.07 43.55 11.53
C ILE A 313 -9.02 43.52 12.64
N ARG A 314 -8.72 42.31 13.15
CA ARG A 314 -7.63 42.07 14.10
C ARG A 314 -6.50 41.28 13.41
N THR A 315 -5.27 41.68 13.65
CA THR A 315 -4.10 40.97 13.11
C THR A 315 -3.70 39.82 14.05
N ARG A 316 -3.46 38.64 13.45
CA ARG A 316 -2.95 37.47 14.17
C ARG A 316 -1.49 37.66 14.56
N ARG A 317 -1.16 37.18 15.76
CA ARG A 317 0.24 37.11 16.22
C ARG A 317 0.82 35.73 15.92
N ILE A 318 2.14 35.64 15.81
CA ILE A 318 2.86 34.37 15.65
C ILE A 318 2.79 33.61 16.98
N PRO A 319 2.22 32.40 17.06
CA PRO A 319 2.22 31.61 18.28
C PRO A 319 3.62 31.11 18.63
N ALA A 320 3.99 31.10 19.92
CA ALA A 320 5.29 30.60 20.37
C ALA A 320 5.50 29.11 20.00
N SER A 321 4.45 28.30 20.06
CA SER A 321 4.47 26.91 19.62
C SER A 321 4.86 26.76 18.13
N PHE A 322 4.43 27.68 17.28
CA PHE A 322 4.78 27.66 15.85
C PHE A 322 6.25 28.04 15.63
N VAL A 323 6.77 29.00 16.40
CA VAL A 323 8.20 29.35 16.34
C VAL A 323 9.08 28.14 16.73
N VAL A 324 8.73 27.48 17.84
CA VAL A 324 9.44 26.28 18.28
C VAL A 324 9.31 25.14 17.25
N ALA A 325 8.12 24.96 16.67
CA ALA A 325 7.89 24.00 15.59
C ALA A 325 8.81 24.25 14.39
N ALA A 326 8.94 25.52 13.97
CA ALA A 326 9.83 25.91 12.87
C ALA A 326 11.31 25.64 13.20
N VAL A 327 11.75 25.91 14.45
CA VAL A 327 13.11 25.61 14.91
C VAL A 327 13.38 24.11 14.92
N VAL A 328 12.44 23.29 15.41
CA VAL A 328 12.56 21.81 15.39
C VAL A 328 12.65 21.29 13.96
N LEU A 329 11.81 21.79 13.05
CA LEU A 329 11.87 21.42 11.63
C LEU A 329 13.19 21.84 10.99
N LEU A 330 13.69 23.03 11.30
CA LEU A 330 15.01 23.48 10.84
C LEU A 330 16.11 22.54 11.36
N GLY A 331 16.00 22.10 12.62
CA GLY A 331 16.88 21.07 13.16
C GLY A 331 16.86 19.77 12.35
N PHE A 332 15.67 19.27 11.97
CA PHE A 332 15.55 18.10 11.10
C PHE A 332 16.19 18.33 9.73
N VAL A 333 15.93 19.47 9.09
CA VAL A 333 16.55 19.83 7.80
C VAL A 333 18.07 19.86 7.94
N THR A 334 18.59 20.56 8.95
CA THR A 334 20.03 20.64 9.19
C THR A 334 20.64 19.27 9.41
N THR A 335 19.99 18.42 10.21
CA THR A 335 20.44 17.04 10.45
C THR A 335 20.52 16.24 9.16
N THR A 336 19.53 16.36 8.27
CA THR A 336 19.53 15.63 6.98
C THR A 336 20.56 16.15 5.98
N ILE A 337 21.02 17.41 6.12
CA ILE A 337 22.04 18.00 5.25
C ILE A 337 23.45 17.75 5.79
N VAL A 338 23.64 17.91 7.10
CA VAL A 338 24.97 17.88 7.74
C VAL A 338 25.42 16.47 8.09
N LEU A 339 24.50 15.62 8.53
CA LEU A 339 24.86 14.23 8.83
C LEU A 339 24.96 13.45 7.52
N PRO A 340 26.17 13.03 7.11
CA PRO A 340 26.31 12.20 5.93
C PRO A 340 25.54 10.89 6.20
N ARG A 341 24.72 10.50 5.23
CA ARG A 341 24.12 9.16 5.27
C ARG A 341 25.27 8.17 5.15
N PRO A 342 25.44 7.24 6.10
CA PRO A 342 26.45 6.22 5.97
C PRO A 342 26.29 5.53 4.62
N ALA A 343 27.39 5.42 3.88
CA ALA A 343 27.39 4.67 2.63
C ALA A 343 26.97 3.22 2.92
N GLU A 344 26.10 2.67 2.11
CA GLU A 344 25.73 1.27 2.22
C GLU A 344 26.93 0.40 1.87
N ILE A 345 27.17 -0.60 2.68
CA ILE A 345 28.26 -1.54 2.47
C ILE A 345 27.74 -2.69 1.61
N TYR A 346 28.36 -2.92 0.47
CA TYR A 346 28.10 -4.06 -0.41
C TYR A 346 29.20 -5.09 -0.21
N PRO A 347 28.90 -6.23 0.42
CA PRO A 347 29.92 -7.26 0.65
C PRO A 347 30.37 -7.90 -0.67
N ALA A 348 31.64 -8.30 -0.74
CA ALA A 348 32.15 -9.11 -1.84
C ALA A 348 31.50 -10.49 -1.81
N ARG A 349 31.07 -11.01 -2.96
CA ARG A 349 30.45 -12.32 -3.12
C ARG A 349 30.71 -12.89 -4.50
N GLU A 350 30.55 -14.21 -4.66
CA GLU A 350 30.50 -14.85 -5.96
C GLU A 350 29.13 -14.57 -6.63
N THR A 351 29.09 -14.46 -7.94
CA THR A 351 27.84 -14.26 -8.69
C THR A 351 27.14 -15.61 -8.89
N PHE A 352 25.80 -15.62 -8.90
CA PHE A 352 25.05 -16.85 -9.18
C PHE A 352 25.29 -17.40 -10.60
N ALA A 353 25.86 -16.59 -11.49
CA ALA A 353 26.36 -17.07 -12.77
C ALA A 353 27.43 -18.17 -12.62
N GLU A 354 28.18 -18.19 -11.53
CA GLU A 354 29.24 -19.16 -11.22
C GLU A 354 28.76 -20.34 -10.37
N PHE A 355 27.46 -20.37 -9.99
CA PHE A 355 26.92 -21.46 -9.18
C PHE A 355 27.05 -22.80 -9.94
N PRO A 356 27.49 -23.89 -9.29
CA PRO A 356 27.78 -25.15 -9.96
C PRO A 356 26.56 -25.72 -10.70
N SER A 357 26.77 -26.14 -11.96
CA SER A 357 25.77 -26.89 -12.71
C SER A 357 25.65 -28.36 -12.27
N SER A 358 26.60 -28.85 -11.43
CA SER A 358 26.53 -30.18 -10.82
C SER A 358 26.85 -30.10 -9.34
N VAL A 359 26.00 -30.70 -8.51
CA VAL A 359 26.14 -30.72 -7.04
C VAL A 359 25.98 -32.15 -6.53
N GLY A 360 27.09 -32.80 -6.28
CA GLY A 360 27.09 -34.23 -5.97
C GLY A 360 26.58 -35.08 -7.15
N ALA A 361 25.52 -35.85 -6.95
CA ALA A 361 24.85 -36.63 -7.99
C ALA A 361 23.80 -35.85 -8.81
N TRP A 362 23.56 -34.59 -8.44
CA TRP A 362 22.56 -33.73 -9.10
C TRP A 362 23.19 -32.96 -10.26
N SER A 363 22.53 -33.00 -11.43
CA SER A 363 22.89 -32.25 -12.63
C SER A 363 21.86 -31.20 -12.92
N GLY A 364 22.26 -29.93 -12.98
CA GLY A 364 21.40 -28.77 -13.09
C GLY A 364 21.39 -28.18 -14.50
N ARG A 365 20.19 -27.82 -14.97
CA ARG A 365 19.96 -26.99 -16.14
C ARG A 365 19.45 -25.64 -15.70
N ARG A 366 20.15 -24.57 -16.06
CA ARG A 366 19.72 -23.20 -15.77
C ARG A 366 18.56 -22.79 -16.64
N GLU A 367 17.66 -22.04 -16.04
CA GLU A 367 16.56 -21.38 -16.70
C GLU A 367 16.67 -19.86 -16.53
N SER A 368 16.07 -19.11 -17.44
CA SER A 368 15.96 -17.65 -17.33
C SER A 368 14.57 -17.28 -16.88
N LEU A 369 14.48 -16.31 -15.99
CA LEU A 369 13.20 -15.66 -15.68
C LEU A 369 12.76 -14.84 -16.90
N GLU A 370 11.47 -14.87 -17.20
CA GLU A 370 10.89 -13.96 -18.19
C GLU A 370 11.08 -12.50 -17.77
N SER A 371 11.23 -11.59 -18.76
CA SER A 371 11.49 -10.18 -18.52
C SER A 371 10.43 -9.52 -17.62
N VAL A 372 9.17 -9.93 -17.73
CA VAL A 372 8.08 -9.45 -16.89
C VAL A 372 8.35 -9.69 -15.41
N TYR A 373 8.90 -10.85 -15.03
CA TYR A 373 9.23 -11.16 -13.64
C TYR A 373 10.51 -10.44 -13.17
N THR A 374 11.54 -10.31 -14.03
CA THR A 374 12.76 -9.60 -13.66
C THR A 374 12.51 -8.12 -13.44
N ASP A 375 11.66 -7.51 -14.27
CA ASP A 375 11.27 -6.09 -14.17
C ASP A 375 10.42 -5.83 -12.90
N GLN A 376 9.56 -6.78 -12.56
CA GLN A 376 8.71 -6.66 -11.36
C GLN A 376 9.48 -6.93 -10.07
N LEU A 377 10.38 -7.92 -10.07
CA LEU A 377 11.13 -8.33 -8.88
C LEU A 377 12.37 -7.46 -8.64
N GLN A 378 12.87 -6.76 -9.65
CA GLN A 378 14.06 -5.89 -9.60
C GLN A 378 15.27 -6.56 -8.91
N LEU A 379 15.56 -7.81 -9.29
CA LEU A 379 16.62 -8.62 -8.71
C LEU A 379 18.00 -8.08 -9.13
N ASP A 380 18.95 -8.02 -8.20
CA ASP A 380 20.33 -7.72 -8.53
C ASP A 380 21.07 -8.93 -9.11
N ASP A 381 20.73 -10.14 -8.62
CA ASP A 381 21.28 -11.39 -9.10
C ASP A 381 20.36 -12.56 -8.72
N TYR A 382 20.35 -13.64 -9.49
CA TYR A 382 19.54 -14.81 -9.19
C TYR A 382 20.10 -16.08 -9.82
N ILE A 383 19.63 -17.22 -9.30
CA ILE A 383 19.67 -18.51 -9.99
C ILE A 383 18.28 -19.10 -10.04
N LEU A 384 17.90 -19.58 -11.21
CA LEU A 384 16.77 -20.47 -11.43
C LEU A 384 17.30 -21.67 -12.20
N ALA A 385 17.20 -22.87 -11.63
CA ALA A 385 17.73 -24.08 -12.25
C ALA A 385 16.94 -25.31 -11.80
N ASP A 386 16.72 -26.22 -12.74
CA ASP A 386 16.18 -27.56 -12.48
C ASP A 386 17.32 -28.56 -12.34
N TYR A 387 17.43 -29.14 -11.16
CA TYR A 387 18.42 -30.17 -10.84
C TYR A 387 17.77 -31.55 -10.83
N VAL A 388 18.35 -32.47 -11.58
CA VAL A 388 17.87 -33.85 -11.70
C VAL A 388 18.90 -34.84 -11.17
N ASN A 389 18.43 -35.93 -10.52
CA ASN A 389 19.22 -37.05 -10.08
C ASN A 389 18.40 -38.33 -10.33
N GLY A 390 18.66 -39.01 -11.49
CA GLY A 390 17.83 -40.11 -11.96
C GLY A 390 16.39 -39.66 -12.26
N ALA A 391 15.42 -40.13 -11.48
CA ALA A 391 14.01 -39.76 -11.59
C ALA A 391 13.62 -38.59 -10.67
N ASP A 392 14.53 -38.17 -9.81
CA ASP A 392 14.31 -37.08 -8.85
C ASP A 392 14.57 -35.73 -9.51
N ASP A 393 13.69 -34.76 -9.23
CA ASP A 393 13.72 -33.41 -9.79
C ASP A 393 13.54 -32.37 -8.68
N VAL A 394 14.36 -31.32 -8.70
CA VAL A 394 14.29 -30.17 -7.76
C VAL A 394 14.51 -28.88 -8.51
N ASN A 395 13.50 -28.01 -8.53
CA ASN A 395 13.63 -26.63 -8.96
C ASN A 395 14.27 -25.81 -7.84
N PHE A 396 15.42 -25.22 -8.12
CA PHE A 396 16.19 -24.40 -7.20
C PHE A 396 16.17 -22.94 -7.62
N TYR A 397 15.70 -22.07 -6.75
CA TYR A 397 15.61 -20.63 -6.99
C TYR A 397 16.20 -19.84 -5.83
N VAL A 398 17.10 -18.91 -6.14
CA VAL A 398 17.60 -17.92 -5.20
C VAL A 398 17.47 -16.54 -5.83
N ALA A 399 16.84 -15.63 -5.10
CA ALA A 399 16.70 -14.22 -5.47
C ALA A 399 17.55 -13.38 -4.50
N TYR A 400 18.56 -12.70 -5.01
CA TYR A 400 19.48 -11.87 -4.23
C TYR A 400 19.27 -10.40 -4.52
N TYR A 401 19.28 -9.60 -3.45
CA TYR A 401 19.21 -8.15 -3.45
C TYR A 401 20.46 -7.60 -2.75
N LYS A 402 21.26 -6.80 -3.45
CA LYS A 402 22.43 -6.13 -2.86
C LYS A 402 22.04 -4.96 -1.96
N SER A 403 20.85 -4.37 -2.23
CA SER A 403 20.26 -3.29 -1.44
C SER A 403 18.76 -3.43 -1.42
N GLN A 404 18.17 -3.36 -0.24
CA GLN A 404 16.72 -3.33 -0.07
C GLN A 404 16.23 -1.94 0.41
N ARG A 405 17.02 -0.88 0.17
CA ARG A 405 16.72 0.50 0.62
C ARG A 405 15.69 1.23 -0.25
N LYS A 406 15.50 0.81 -1.49
CA LYS A 406 14.63 1.53 -2.44
C LYS A 406 13.17 1.05 -2.45
N GLY A 407 12.74 0.31 -1.42
CA GLY A 407 11.44 -0.34 -1.38
C GLY A 407 11.43 -1.69 -2.10
N GLU A 408 12.55 -2.07 -2.69
CA GLU A 408 12.81 -3.40 -3.20
C GLU A 408 12.98 -4.32 -1.99
N ALA A 409 12.02 -5.18 -1.76
CA ALA A 409 12.09 -6.12 -0.64
C ALA A 409 11.99 -7.53 -1.19
N VAL A 410 12.69 -8.44 -0.54
CA VAL A 410 12.57 -9.85 -0.85
C VAL A 410 11.09 -10.26 -0.81
N HIS A 411 10.56 -10.67 -1.97
CA HIS A 411 9.18 -11.12 -2.10
C HIS A 411 9.00 -12.50 -1.47
N SER A 412 7.94 -12.65 -0.68
CA SER A 412 7.62 -13.92 -0.05
C SER A 412 6.89 -14.86 -1.01
N PRO A 413 7.25 -16.16 -1.05
CA PRO A 413 6.46 -17.16 -1.76
C PRO A 413 4.99 -17.20 -1.32
N ARG A 414 4.67 -16.82 -0.08
CA ARG A 414 3.29 -16.69 0.39
C ARG A 414 2.46 -15.66 -0.38
N SER A 415 3.08 -14.63 -0.91
CA SER A 415 2.40 -13.61 -1.69
C SER A 415 2.39 -13.95 -3.17
N CYS A 416 3.47 -14.55 -3.69
CA CYS A 416 3.63 -14.81 -5.13
C CYS A 416 2.94 -16.10 -5.60
N LEU A 417 3.03 -17.20 -4.84
CA LEU A 417 2.47 -18.49 -5.26
C LEU A 417 0.93 -18.47 -5.46
N PRO A 418 0.14 -17.88 -4.53
CA PRO A 418 -1.30 -17.76 -4.75
C PRO A 418 -1.69 -16.92 -5.97
N GLY A 419 -0.88 -15.89 -6.29
CA GLY A 419 -1.07 -15.06 -7.50
C GLY A 419 -0.91 -15.84 -8.81
N GLY A 420 -0.13 -16.93 -8.79
CA GLY A 420 0.01 -17.87 -9.90
C GLY A 420 -1.04 -18.99 -9.96
N GLY A 421 -2.09 -18.93 -9.13
CA GLY A 421 -3.14 -19.96 -9.08
C GLY A 421 -2.85 -21.12 -8.11
N TRP A 422 -1.68 -21.16 -7.49
CA TRP A 422 -1.31 -22.20 -6.54
C TRP A 422 -1.98 -21.99 -5.17
N GLN A 423 -2.58 -23.05 -4.63
CA GLN A 423 -3.12 -23.05 -3.27
C GLN A 423 -2.10 -23.64 -2.31
N MET A 424 -1.80 -22.91 -1.23
CA MET A 424 -0.89 -23.39 -0.19
C MET A 424 -1.64 -24.25 0.81
N ARG A 425 -1.12 -25.46 1.06
CA ARG A 425 -1.63 -26.43 2.04
C ARG A 425 -0.53 -26.79 3.02
N ASP A 426 -0.91 -27.28 4.18
CA ASP A 426 0.00 -27.86 5.18
C ASP A 426 1.23 -27.02 5.46
N PHE A 427 0.98 -25.74 5.78
CA PHE A 427 2.05 -24.82 6.09
C PHE A 427 2.67 -25.11 7.47
N GLY A 428 3.98 -25.36 7.47
CA GLY A 428 4.74 -25.63 8.69
C GLY A 428 6.18 -25.14 8.60
N GLN A 429 6.97 -25.52 9.58
CA GLN A 429 8.41 -25.30 9.58
C GLN A 429 9.13 -26.63 9.82
N ARG A 430 10.28 -26.80 9.17
CA ARG A 430 11.15 -27.96 9.34
C ARG A 430 12.53 -27.50 9.75
N SER A 431 13.10 -28.16 10.74
CA SER A 431 14.46 -27.91 11.25
C SER A 431 15.35 -29.10 10.95
N PHE A 432 16.58 -28.84 10.55
CA PHE A 432 17.58 -29.85 10.21
C PHE A 432 18.75 -29.74 11.18
N ALA A 433 18.94 -30.79 12.01
CA ALA A 433 20.04 -30.82 12.96
C ALA A 433 21.41 -31.01 12.27
N ASN A 434 21.42 -31.71 11.12
CA ASN A 434 22.64 -32.11 10.41
C ASN A 434 22.98 -31.20 9.21
N ILE A 435 22.14 -30.18 8.93
CA ILE A 435 22.39 -29.20 7.88
C ILE A 435 22.49 -27.85 8.55
N ALA A 436 23.63 -27.20 8.38
CA ALA A 436 23.87 -25.88 8.98
C ALA A 436 24.32 -24.88 7.92
N ILE A 437 23.94 -23.64 8.12
CA ILE A 437 24.47 -22.46 7.42
C ILE A 437 25.16 -21.62 8.50
N ASP A 438 26.44 -21.31 8.31
CA ASP A 438 27.27 -20.57 9.26
C ASP A 438 27.23 -21.14 10.70
N GLY A 439 27.33 -22.48 10.78
CA GLY A 439 27.29 -23.19 12.06
C GLY A 439 25.95 -23.21 12.79
N ARG A 440 24.91 -22.63 12.20
CA ARG A 440 23.54 -22.62 12.76
C ARG A 440 22.68 -23.68 12.09
N PRO A 441 21.91 -24.48 12.84
CA PRO A 441 20.98 -25.45 12.26
C PRO A 441 20.01 -24.77 11.29
N LEU A 442 19.87 -25.34 10.10
CA LEU A 442 18.99 -24.80 9.08
C LEU A 442 17.53 -25.02 9.48
N ARG A 443 16.73 -23.97 9.37
CA ARG A 443 15.29 -23.98 9.55
C ARG A 443 14.61 -23.39 8.32
N VAL A 444 13.64 -24.11 7.77
CA VAL A 444 12.94 -23.68 6.54
C VAL A 444 11.42 -23.66 6.76
N ASN A 445 10.74 -22.83 6.01
CA ASN A 445 9.30 -22.96 5.82
C ASN A 445 9.03 -24.14 4.89
N ARG A 446 8.06 -24.97 5.22
CA ARG A 446 7.59 -26.12 4.47
C ARG A 446 6.11 -25.94 4.13
N THR A 447 5.76 -26.12 2.88
CA THR A 447 4.36 -26.10 2.45
C THR A 447 4.17 -27.01 1.25
N VAL A 448 3.00 -27.61 1.14
CA VAL A 448 2.53 -28.26 -0.09
C VAL A 448 1.73 -27.23 -0.87
N ILE A 449 2.00 -27.09 -2.17
CA ILE A 449 1.21 -26.28 -3.07
C ILE A 449 0.46 -27.18 -4.04
N GLU A 450 -0.76 -26.78 -4.37
CA GLU A 450 -1.68 -27.53 -5.24
C GLU A 450 -2.27 -26.61 -6.30
N MET A 451 -2.30 -27.10 -7.55
CA MET A 451 -2.99 -26.47 -8.66
C MET A 451 -3.57 -27.57 -9.56
N GLY A 452 -4.88 -27.76 -9.51
CA GLY A 452 -5.55 -28.88 -10.14
C GLY A 452 -5.13 -30.22 -9.56
N ASN A 453 -4.65 -31.08 -10.44
CA ASN A 453 -4.12 -32.38 -10.06
C ASN A 453 -2.61 -32.35 -9.76
N GLU A 454 -1.98 -31.19 -9.92
CA GLU A 454 -0.56 -31.03 -9.64
C GLU A 454 -0.33 -30.67 -8.19
N ARG A 455 0.57 -31.38 -7.55
CA ARG A 455 1.02 -31.10 -6.19
C ARG A 455 2.53 -30.99 -6.17
N GLN A 456 3.04 -30.06 -5.39
CA GLN A 456 4.47 -29.84 -5.23
C GLN A 456 4.79 -29.56 -3.77
N LEU A 457 5.94 -30.02 -3.29
CA LEU A 457 6.48 -29.70 -1.99
C LEU A 457 7.47 -28.55 -2.12
N VAL A 458 7.32 -27.52 -1.28
CA VAL A 458 8.13 -26.32 -1.29
C VAL A 458 8.83 -26.14 0.04
N TYR A 459 10.15 -25.90 -0.02
CA TYR A 459 10.94 -25.37 1.07
C TYR A 459 11.38 -23.96 0.73
N TYR A 460 11.30 -23.02 1.68
CA TYR A 460 11.85 -21.69 1.48
C TYR A 460 12.26 -21.02 2.80
N TRP A 461 13.24 -20.14 2.70
CA TRP A 461 13.70 -19.29 3.81
C TRP A 461 14.30 -18.00 3.27
N PHE A 462 14.54 -17.07 4.19
CA PHE A 462 15.28 -15.85 3.89
C PHE A 462 16.66 -15.94 4.53
N GLN A 463 17.69 -15.56 3.79
CA GLN A 463 19.06 -15.54 4.28
C GLN A 463 19.59 -14.12 4.22
N GLN A 464 20.04 -13.61 5.34
CA GLN A 464 20.54 -12.25 5.51
C GLN A 464 21.65 -12.25 6.54
N ARG A 465 22.87 -11.85 6.14
CA ARG A 465 24.00 -11.64 7.06
C ARG A 465 24.16 -12.79 8.08
N GLY A 466 24.42 -13.98 7.56
CA GLY A 466 24.59 -15.21 8.34
C GLY A 466 23.36 -15.72 9.09
N ARG A 467 22.17 -15.11 8.88
CA ARG A 467 20.93 -15.54 9.54
C ARG A 467 20.01 -16.25 8.57
N VAL A 468 19.45 -17.37 9.02
CA VAL A 468 18.36 -18.07 8.38
C VAL A 468 17.05 -17.67 9.04
N ILE A 469 16.16 -17.05 8.29
CA ILE A 469 14.93 -16.47 8.82
C ILE A 469 13.74 -17.09 8.09
N THR A 470 12.75 -17.56 8.86
CA THR A 470 11.50 -18.14 8.32
C THR A 470 10.30 -17.22 8.51
N ASN A 471 10.43 -16.15 9.31
CA ASN A 471 9.37 -15.21 9.61
C ASN A 471 9.57 -13.91 8.83
N GLU A 472 8.60 -13.52 8.00
CA GLU A 472 8.66 -12.33 7.16
C GLU A 472 8.77 -11.02 7.95
N PHE A 473 8.14 -10.94 9.13
CA PHE A 473 8.26 -9.77 10.00
C PHE A 473 9.67 -9.68 10.62
N ALA A 474 10.28 -10.82 10.95
CA ALA A 474 11.65 -10.86 11.44
C ALA A 474 12.65 -10.42 10.35
N VAL A 475 12.40 -10.75 9.07
CA VAL A 475 13.20 -10.23 7.93
C VAL A 475 13.22 -8.71 7.95
N LYS A 476 12.05 -8.06 8.08
CA LYS A 476 11.94 -6.59 8.12
C LYS A 476 12.57 -5.99 9.36
N TRP A 477 12.43 -6.66 10.52
CA TRP A 477 13.07 -6.21 11.74
C TRP A 477 14.60 -6.25 11.64
N TYR A 478 15.16 -7.36 11.14
CA TYR A 478 16.62 -7.46 10.96
C TYR A 478 17.12 -6.52 9.85
N LEU A 479 16.35 -6.31 8.81
CA LEU A 479 16.68 -5.31 7.80
C LEU A 479 16.83 -3.91 8.40
N PHE A 480 15.88 -3.52 9.27
CA PHE A 480 15.94 -2.25 10.01
C PHE A 480 17.17 -2.21 10.94
N TRP A 481 17.38 -3.26 11.73
CA TRP A 481 18.45 -3.30 12.70
C TRP A 481 19.83 -3.25 12.04
N ASP A 482 20.04 -4.03 11.00
CA ASP A 482 21.32 -4.13 10.30
C ASP A 482 21.61 -2.89 9.43
N ALA A 483 20.56 -2.24 8.89
CA ALA A 483 20.72 -0.93 8.27
C ALA A 483 21.26 0.11 9.24
N LEU A 484 20.86 0.02 10.52
CA LEU A 484 21.30 0.92 11.59
C LEU A 484 22.71 0.59 12.10
N THR A 485 23.02 -0.70 12.31
CA THR A 485 24.23 -1.14 13.00
C THR A 485 25.37 -1.52 12.06
N GLU A 486 25.05 -2.10 10.91
CA GLU A 486 26.04 -2.64 9.97
C GLU A 486 26.06 -1.87 8.64
N HIS A 487 25.13 -0.95 8.43
CA HIS A 487 24.95 -0.20 7.18
C HIS A 487 24.77 -1.11 5.95
N ARG A 488 24.13 -2.27 6.17
CA ARG A 488 23.86 -3.30 5.15
C ARG A 488 22.38 -3.61 5.09
N THR A 489 21.88 -3.85 3.87
CA THR A 489 20.49 -4.27 3.64
C THR A 489 20.39 -5.42 2.64
N ASP A 490 21.51 -6.00 2.25
CA ASP A 490 21.58 -7.15 1.34
C ASP A 490 20.92 -8.40 1.92
N GLY A 491 20.50 -9.30 1.05
CA GLY A 491 19.90 -10.57 1.46
C GLY A 491 19.28 -11.31 0.30
N ALA A 492 18.88 -12.54 0.58
CA ALA A 492 18.30 -13.41 -0.43
C ALA A 492 17.07 -14.18 0.08
N MET A 493 16.21 -14.56 -0.83
CA MET A 493 15.20 -15.60 -0.64
C MET A 493 15.65 -16.85 -1.36
N VAL A 494 15.65 -17.97 -0.67
CA VAL A 494 15.98 -19.29 -1.21
C VAL A 494 14.74 -20.15 -1.23
N ARG A 495 14.47 -20.82 -2.35
CA ARG A 495 13.31 -21.68 -2.56
C ARG A 495 13.71 -22.96 -3.28
N LEU A 496 13.22 -24.08 -2.78
CA LEU A 496 13.32 -25.38 -3.42
C LEU A 496 11.90 -25.93 -3.65
N ILE A 497 11.66 -26.46 -4.83
CA ILE A 497 10.38 -27.10 -5.17
C ILE A 497 10.67 -28.47 -5.76
N THR A 498 9.85 -29.47 -5.40
CA THR A 498 9.87 -30.79 -6.01
C THR A 498 8.46 -31.29 -6.30
N PRO A 499 8.21 -31.95 -7.42
CA PRO A 499 6.92 -32.57 -7.72
C PRO A 499 6.50 -33.59 -6.66
N LEU A 500 5.19 -33.62 -6.38
CA LEU A 500 4.55 -34.59 -5.49
C LEU A 500 3.43 -35.32 -6.27
N PRO A 501 3.77 -36.21 -7.21
CA PRO A 501 2.78 -36.95 -7.99
C PRO A 501 1.91 -37.85 -7.08
N PRO A 502 0.68 -38.24 -7.49
CA PRO A 502 -0.25 -39.02 -6.67
C PRO A 502 0.32 -40.32 -6.12
N ALA A 503 1.26 -40.94 -6.83
CA ALA A 503 1.93 -42.18 -6.41
C ALA A 503 3.09 -41.94 -5.42
N SER A 504 3.48 -40.68 -5.16
CA SER A 504 4.59 -40.31 -4.26
C SER A 504 4.05 -39.89 -2.89
N THR A 505 4.79 -40.23 -1.85
CA THR A 505 4.50 -39.79 -0.50
C THR A 505 5.19 -38.44 -0.21
N GLU A 506 4.63 -37.64 0.67
CA GLU A 506 5.30 -36.40 1.13
C GLU A 506 6.67 -36.70 1.76
N LEU A 507 6.80 -37.85 2.43
CA LEU A 507 8.08 -38.28 3.00
C LEU A 507 9.16 -38.46 1.91
N ALA A 508 8.81 -39.05 0.76
CA ALA A 508 9.75 -39.21 -0.35
C ALA A 508 10.18 -37.86 -0.94
N ALA A 509 9.23 -36.92 -1.09
CA ALA A 509 9.54 -35.56 -1.52
C ALA A 509 10.41 -34.80 -0.47
N ASP A 510 10.10 -34.96 0.80
CA ASP A 510 10.91 -34.43 1.92
C ASP A 510 12.35 -34.97 1.90
N LEU A 511 12.55 -36.26 1.63
CA LEU A 511 13.88 -36.87 1.53
C LEU A 511 14.66 -36.33 0.34
N ARG A 512 14.00 -36.16 -0.80
CA ARG A 512 14.55 -35.58 -2.04
C ARG A 512 15.05 -34.16 -1.80
N LEU A 513 14.20 -33.29 -1.26
CA LEU A 513 14.59 -31.92 -0.94
C LEU A 513 15.69 -31.88 0.12
N THR A 514 15.69 -32.77 1.10
CA THR A 514 16.71 -32.84 2.16
C THR A 514 18.06 -33.26 1.60
N ASP A 515 18.11 -34.24 0.69
CA ASP A 515 19.37 -34.68 0.04
C ASP A 515 19.99 -33.55 -0.79
N PHE A 516 19.19 -32.87 -1.60
CA PHE A 516 19.64 -31.73 -2.38
C PHE A 516 20.10 -30.58 -1.48
N LEU A 517 19.32 -30.26 -0.44
CA LEU A 517 19.59 -29.19 0.51
C LEU A 517 20.90 -29.40 1.27
N ALA A 518 21.17 -30.65 1.70
CA ALA A 518 22.41 -30.99 2.41
C ALA A 518 23.68 -30.69 1.58
N LYS A 519 23.56 -30.76 0.26
CA LYS A 519 24.68 -30.53 -0.68
C LYS A 519 24.79 -29.07 -1.10
N THR A 520 23.67 -28.34 -1.16
CA THR A 520 23.62 -26.95 -1.64
C THR A 520 23.74 -25.91 -0.53
N ALA A 521 23.21 -26.17 0.67
CA ALA A 521 23.25 -25.23 1.78
C ALA A 521 24.66 -24.71 2.13
N PRO A 522 25.73 -25.55 2.15
CA PRO A 522 27.08 -25.07 2.41
C PRO A 522 27.66 -24.17 1.30
N LEU A 523 27.10 -24.25 0.08
CA LEU A 523 27.56 -23.45 -1.04
C LEU A 523 26.94 -22.06 -1.04
N ILE A 524 25.73 -21.92 -0.50
CA ILE A 524 24.93 -20.68 -0.56
C ILE A 524 25.68 -19.51 0.09
N THR A 525 26.46 -19.73 1.14
CA THR A 525 27.20 -18.68 1.85
C THR A 525 28.23 -17.94 1.00
N ARG A 526 28.74 -18.58 -0.07
CA ARG A 526 29.64 -17.90 -1.03
C ARG A 526 28.91 -16.85 -1.87
N TYR A 527 27.60 -17.06 -2.10
CA TYR A 527 26.75 -16.25 -2.97
C TYR A 527 25.88 -15.29 -2.18
N VAL A 528 25.56 -15.62 -0.94
CA VAL A 528 24.81 -14.78 0.01
C VAL A 528 25.70 -14.58 1.25
N PRO A 529 26.45 -13.48 1.31
CA PRO A 529 27.48 -13.27 2.31
C PRO A 529 26.90 -13.00 3.71
N ASP A 530 27.71 -13.32 4.71
CA ASP A 530 27.45 -13.06 6.13
C ASP A 530 27.60 -11.60 6.52
#